data_b583a2fcaea4b4c9a45e10ddd07e489c
#
_entry.id   b583a2fcaea4b4c9a45e10ddd07e489c
#
_cell.length_a   1.000
_cell.length_b   1.000
_cell.length_c   1.000
_cell.angle_alpha   90.00
_cell.angle_beta   90.00
_cell.angle_gamma   90.00
#
_symmetry.space_group_name_H-M   'P 1'
#
loop_
_entity.id
_entity.type
_entity.pdbx_description
1 polymer ?
#
loop_
_entity_poly.entity_id
_entity_poly.type
_entity_poly.pdbx_seq_one_letter_code
_entity_poly.pdbx_strand_id
1 'polypeptide(L)'
;MRLASAIRPASDREVPLAVDVLRRAGFGTQVARLLEFPRRSPDGAILVAEGAGGSVIGVACCAAFANTGWIGALGVVPESRRGGLGTALTEAAVRWLRGRGARTVLLYATEAGRPVYERLGFVCEERAVAWRGVAGAAPPVDLQRLGDGDRQRLKALDQTVTGERRDNVLDTIHPLAGVAVGGGPHGLAGWAIASPWGAGTAIAALTPETGVALMAAATGGPAAGTLIVPDVNHAAADALRAWRFVRLNDALRMRLGPAVPWHPEQQFGLFNLFWG
;
A
#
# COMPACT_ATOMS: atom_id res chain seq x y z
N MET A 1 -18.90 9.49 27.31
CA MET A 1 -17.75 8.66 26.84
C MET A 1 -16.55 9.60 26.73
N ARG A 2 -15.49 9.44 27.52
CA ARG A 2 -14.30 10.28 27.44
C ARG A 2 -13.60 9.97 26.10
N LEU A 3 -13.35 11.00 25.29
CA LEU A 3 -12.46 10.94 24.13
C LEU A 3 -11.11 10.35 24.58
N ALA A 4 -10.40 9.69 23.66
CA ALA A 4 -9.05 9.19 23.90
C ALA A 4 -8.19 10.28 24.58
N SER A 5 -7.46 9.93 25.62
CA SER A 5 -6.69 10.90 26.41
C SER A 5 -5.52 11.48 25.63
N ALA A 6 -4.93 10.69 24.71
CA ALA A 6 -3.84 11.11 23.82
C ALA A 6 -3.77 10.22 22.57
N ILE A 7 -3.35 10.82 21.45
CA ILE A 7 -2.90 10.08 20.26
C ILE A 7 -1.43 10.39 20.08
N ARG A 8 -0.59 9.36 20.12
CA ARG A 8 0.87 9.48 20.12
C ARG A 8 1.53 8.30 19.38
N PRO A 9 2.80 8.40 19.02
CA PRO A 9 3.56 7.24 18.53
C PRO A 9 3.59 6.11 19.59
N ALA A 10 3.42 4.88 19.12
CA ALA A 10 3.51 3.68 19.95
C ALA A 10 4.97 3.43 20.37
N SER A 11 5.16 2.96 21.58
CA SER A 11 6.40 2.31 22.00
C SER A 11 6.46 0.88 21.44
N ASP A 12 7.66 0.28 21.38
CA ASP A 12 7.81 -1.13 20.93
C ASP A 12 6.97 -2.11 21.75
N ARG A 13 6.75 -1.83 23.03
CA ARG A 13 5.89 -2.66 23.92
C ARG A 13 4.42 -2.61 23.55
N GLU A 14 3.99 -1.56 22.86
CA GLU A 14 2.59 -1.37 22.43
C GLU A 14 2.29 -1.92 21.05
N VAL A 15 3.32 -2.29 20.26
CA VAL A 15 3.12 -2.85 18.93
C VAL A 15 2.24 -4.12 18.95
N PRO A 16 2.40 -5.08 19.88
CA PRO A 16 1.49 -6.21 19.96
C PRO A 16 0.04 -5.80 20.25
N LEU A 17 -0.18 -4.77 21.08
CA LEU A 17 -1.51 -4.22 21.37
C LEU A 17 -2.10 -3.54 20.13
N ALA A 18 -1.30 -2.82 19.37
CA ALA A 18 -1.71 -2.23 18.10
C ALA A 18 -2.15 -3.31 17.09
N VAL A 19 -1.41 -4.43 16.99
CA VAL A 19 -1.80 -5.59 16.18
C VAL A 19 -3.14 -6.16 16.62
N ASP A 20 -3.37 -6.31 17.94
CA ASP A 20 -4.64 -6.80 18.47
C ASP A 20 -5.81 -5.87 18.12
N VAL A 21 -5.64 -4.57 18.34
CA VAL A 21 -6.64 -3.56 17.94
C VAL A 21 -7.00 -3.68 16.47
N LEU A 22 -6.01 -3.81 15.58
CA LEU A 22 -6.25 -3.93 14.15
C LEU A 22 -6.98 -5.24 13.80
N ARG A 23 -6.63 -6.36 14.44
CA ARG A 23 -7.36 -7.63 14.27
C ARG A 23 -8.82 -7.50 14.69
N ARG A 24 -9.07 -6.90 15.82
CA ARG A 24 -10.44 -6.62 16.33
C ARG A 24 -11.17 -5.61 15.45
N ALA A 25 -10.46 -4.75 14.77
CA ALA A 25 -11.01 -3.84 13.78
C ALA A 25 -11.38 -4.51 12.45
N GLY A 26 -10.98 -5.77 12.24
CA GLY A 26 -11.29 -6.57 11.05
C GLY A 26 -10.14 -6.76 10.08
N PHE A 27 -8.91 -6.36 10.43
CA PHE A 27 -7.74 -6.64 9.61
C PHE A 27 -7.34 -8.13 9.72
N GLY A 28 -6.89 -8.68 8.58
CA GLY A 28 -6.48 -10.08 8.51
C GLY A 28 -5.22 -10.41 9.35
N THR A 29 -4.90 -11.70 9.45
CA THR A 29 -3.79 -12.23 10.25
C THR A 29 -2.42 -11.68 9.84
N GLN A 30 -2.26 -11.23 8.59
CA GLN A 30 -1.00 -10.69 8.05
C GLN A 30 -0.70 -9.25 8.53
N VAL A 31 -1.62 -8.60 9.26
CA VAL A 31 -1.45 -7.20 9.68
C VAL A 31 -0.15 -6.98 10.49
N ALA A 32 0.28 -7.95 11.27
CA ALA A 32 1.54 -7.85 12.02
C ALA A 32 2.76 -7.66 11.09
N ARG A 33 2.82 -8.35 9.95
CA ARG A 33 3.89 -8.19 8.95
C ARG A 33 3.83 -6.83 8.27
N LEU A 34 2.64 -6.33 8.01
CA LEU A 34 2.43 -5.02 7.40
C LEU A 34 2.90 -3.88 8.32
N LEU A 35 2.90 -4.06 9.63
CA LEU A 35 3.42 -3.07 10.58
C LEU A 35 4.96 -3.03 10.66
N GLU A 36 5.67 -4.01 10.10
CA GLU A 36 7.13 -4.06 10.19
C GLU A 36 7.79 -2.85 9.49
N PHE A 37 7.28 -2.41 8.33
CA PHE A 37 7.82 -1.24 7.65
C PHE A 37 7.64 0.05 8.49
N PRO A 38 6.41 0.49 8.87
CA PRO A 38 6.25 1.71 9.65
C PRO A 38 6.89 1.64 11.04
N ARG A 39 7.10 0.44 11.60
CA ARG A 39 7.80 0.27 12.88
C ARG A 39 9.30 0.49 12.78
N ARG A 40 9.92 0.02 11.70
CA ARG A 40 11.40 0.01 11.54
C ARG A 40 11.94 1.20 10.76
N SER A 41 11.10 1.82 9.94
CA SER A 41 11.52 2.98 9.14
C SER A 41 11.54 4.25 9.99
N PRO A 42 12.58 5.09 9.88
CA PRO A 42 12.58 6.42 10.48
C PRO A 42 11.48 7.32 9.90
N ASP A 43 11.01 7.00 8.68
CA ASP A 43 9.93 7.68 7.98
C ASP A 43 8.58 7.01 8.20
N GLY A 44 8.49 6.08 9.15
CA GLY A 44 7.27 5.39 9.56
C GLY A 44 6.85 5.71 10.98
N ALA A 45 5.57 5.50 11.28
CA ALA A 45 5.06 5.53 12.65
C ALA A 45 3.82 4.64 12.79
N ILE A 46 3.67 4.09 13.98
CA ILE A 46 2.43 3.50 14.46
C ILE A 46 1.89 4.47 15.53
N LEU A 47 0.77 5.13 15.24
CA LEU A 47 0.09 6.00 16.20
C LEU A 47 -0.94 5.18 16.95
N VAL A 48 -1.00 5.35 18.27
CA VAL A 48 -1.98 4.70 19.14
C VAL A 48 -2.83 5.73 19.85
N ALA A 49 -4.11 5.41 19.97
CA ALA A 49 -5.06 6.15 20.80
C ALA A 49 -5.25 5.41 22.13
N GLU A 50 -5.00 6.13 23.22
CA GLU A 50 -5.11 5.60 24.58
C GLU A 50 -6.52 5.79 25.13
N GLY A 51 -7.09 4.73 25.66
CA GLY A 51 -8.36 4.69 26.37
C GLY A 51 -8.20 4.71 27.89
N ALA A 52 -9.28 4.44 28.59
CA ALA A 52 -9.26 4.35 30.04
C ALA A 52 -8.30 3.25 30.52
N GLY A 53 -7.58 3.53 31.60
CA GLY A 53 -6.63 2.59 32.21
C GLY A 53 -5.39 2.27 31.35
N GLY A 54 -5.05 3.14 30.38
CA GLY A 54 -3.87 2.95 29.51
C GLY A 54 -4.05 1.92 28.39
N SER A 55 -5.29 1.48 28.12
CA SER A 55 -5.57 0.52 27.04
C SER A 55 -5.44 1.17 25.67
N VAL A 56 -4.90 0.45 24.68
CA VAL A 56 -4.90 0.90 23.27
C VAL A 56 -6.27 0.59 22.65
N ILE A 57 -6.97 1.62 22.17
CA ILE A 57 -8.32 1.51 21.60
C ILE A 57 -8.42 1.90 20.13
N GLY A 58 -7.34 2.45 19.57
CA GLY A 58 -7.27 2.82 18.17
C GLY A 58 -5.84 2.91 17.67
N VAL A 59 -5.65 2.68 16.38
CA VAL A 59 -4.34 2.65 15.71
C VAL A 59 -4.44 3.33 14.37
N ALA A 60 -3.38 4.05 13.97
CA ALA A 60 -3.16 4.47 12.59
C ALA A 60 -1.67 4.33 12.26
N CYS A 61 -1.35 3.76 11.09
CA CYS A 61 0.02 3.66 10.61
C CYS A 61 0.31 4.77 9.60
N CYS A 62 1.54 5.28 9.62
CA CYS A 62 2.01 6.32 8.72
C CYS A 62 3.29 5.88 8.03
N ALA A 63 3.43 6.25 6.75
CA ALA A 63 4.66 6.11 5.98
C ALA A 63 4.87 7.40 5.17
N ALA A 64 6.01 8.09 5.38
CA ALA A 64 6.36 9.32 4.67
C ALA A 64 7.30 9.01 3.50
N PHE A 65 7.05 9.63 2.33
CA PHE A 65 7.81 9.46 1.10
C PHE A 65 8.12 10.83 0.50
N ALA A 66 9.15 11.48 1.03
CA ALA A 66 9.52 12.84 0.67
C ALA A 66 8.32 13.81 0.77
N ASN A 67 7.74 14.21 -0.36
CA ASN A 67 6.61 15.15 -0.43
C ASN A 67 5.23 14.49 -0.38
N THR A 68 5.15 13.16 -0.30
CA THR A 68 3.92 12.39 -0.10
C THR A 68 3.96 11.61 1.20
N GLY A 69 2.82 11.14 1.66
CA GLY A 69 2.73 10.25 2.81
C GLY A 69 1.45 9.45 2.80
N TRP A 70 1.49 8.27 3.37
CA TRP A 70 0.39 7.34 3.41
C TRP A 70 -0.12 7.11 4.83
N ILE A 71 -1.44 7.06 4.95
CA ILE A 71 -2.12 6.54 6.13
C ILE A 71 -2.58 5.12 5.81
N GLY A 72 -2.01 4.15 6.51
CA GLY A 72 -2.40 2.75 6.39
C GLY A 72 -2.94 2.20 7.71
N ALA A 73 -3.56 1.03 7.66
CA ALA A 73 -3.97 0.26 8.83
C ALA A 73 -4.66 1.10 9.94
N LEU A 74 -5.61 1.97 9.57
CA LEU A 74 -6.37 2.71 10.55
C LEU A 74 -7.52 1.84 11.10
N GLY A 75 -7.51 1.57 12.38
CA GLY A 75 -8.50 0.74 13.06
C GLY A 75 -8.87 1.25 14.43
N VAL A 76 -10.15 1.07 14.80
CA VAL A 76 -10.70 1.37 16.13
C VAL A 76 -11.43 0.14 16.61
N VAL A 77 -11.22 -0.23 17.90
CA VAL A 77 -11.94 -1.36 18.51
C VAL A 77 -13.45 -1.13 18.44
N PRO A 78 -14.26 -2.17 18.23
CA PRO A 78 -15.70 -2.02 17.99
C PRO A 78 -16.43 -1.17 19.03
N GLU A 79 -16.12 -1.34 20.30
CA GLU A 79 -16.75 -0.65 21.42
C GLU A 79 -16.41 0.84 21.53
N SER A 80 -15.35 1.29 20.84
CA SER A 80 -14.92 2.71 20.80
C SER A 80 -15.26 3.41 19.50
N ARG A 81 -16.00 2.76 18.60
CA ARG A 81 -16.45 3.34 17.33
C ARG A 81 -17.56 4.37 17.54
N ARG A 82 -17.83 5.18 16.50
CA ARG A 82 -18.88 6.20 16.44
C ARG A 82 -18.71 7.36 17.45
N GLY A 83 -17.54 7.43 18.14
CA GLY A 83 -17.17 8.52 19.05
C GLY A 83 -16.17 9.53 18.44
N GLY A 84 -15.97 9.56 17.12
CA GLY A 84 -15.04 10.49 16.48
C GLY A 84 -13.58 10.04 16.51
N LEU A 85 -13.24 8.89 17.11
CA LEU A 85 -11.86 8.45 17.28
C LEU A 85 -11.14 8.19 15.95
N GLY A 86 -11.85 7.64 14.94
CA GLY A 86 -11.27 7.45 13.59
C GLY A 86 -10.89 8.79 12.93
N THR A 87 -11.73 9.82 13.08
CA THR A 87 -11.43 11.18 12.64
C THR A 87 -10.20 11.73 13.33
N ALA A 88 -10.14 11.65 14.67
CA ALA A 88 -9.01 12.13 15.45
C ALA A 88 -7.69 11.42 15.11
N LEU A 89 -7.72 10.10 14.87
CA LEU A 89 -6.57 9.32 14.41
C LEU A 89 -6.11 9.76 13.01
N THR A 90 -7.06 9.99 12.09
CA THR A 90 -6.74 10.48 10.74
C THR A 90 -6.08 11.86 10.80
N GLU A 91 -6.63 12.80 11.58
CA GLU A 91 -6.04 14.12 11.78
C GLU A 91 -4.64 14.06 12.40
N ALA A 92 -4.44 13.19 13.39
CA ALA A 92 -3.13 12.98 14.01
C ALA A 92 -2.12 12.43 12.99
N ALA A 93 -2.54 11.47 12.16
CA ALA A 93 -1.71 10.92 11.09
C ALA A 93 -1.36 11.97 10.04
N VAL A 94 -2.32 12.79 9.61
CA VAL A 94 -2.09 13.91 8.67
C VAL A 94 -1.09 14.90 9.27
N ARG A 95 -1.25 15.30 10.54
CA ARG A 95 -0.28 16.20 11.21
C ARG A 95 1.11 15.59 11.26
N TRP A 96 1.21 14.31 11.60
CA TRP A 96 2.49 13.61 11.68
C TRP A 96 3.20 13.57 10.31
N LEU A 97 2.49 13.24 9.23
CA LEU A 97 3.01 13.21 7.86
C LEU A 97 3.41 14.60 7.37
N ARG A 98 2.59 15.62 7.61
CA ARG A 98 2.91 17.01 7.26
C ARG A 98 4.15 17.52 8.00
N GLY A 99 4.33 17.15 9.26
CA GLY A 99 5.55 17.43 10.03
C GLY A 99 6.82 16.81 9.45
N ARG A 100 6.68 15.83 8.52
CA ARG A 100 7.77 15.21 7.74
C ARG A 100 7.85 15.69 6.29
N GLY A 101 7.17 16.78 5.96
CA GLY A 101 7.23 17.39 4.64
C GLY A 101 6.20 16.87 3.62
N ALA A 102 5.32 15.94 4.00
CA ALA A 102 4.28 15.47 3.10
C ALA A 102 3.31 16.61 2.74
N ARG A 103 3.28 16.99 1.47
CA ARG A 103 2.33 17.95 0.90
C ARG A 103 1.02 17.27 0.51
N THR A 104 1.12 16.01 0.14
CA THR A 104 -0.01 15.14 -0.23
C THR A 104 -0.07 13.94 0.69
N VAL A 105 -1.25 13.70 1.26
CA VAL A 105 -1.53 12.51 2.09
C VAL A 105 -2.48 11.60 1.33
N LEU A 106 -2.10 10.34 1.25
CA LEU A 106 -2.80 9.28 0.52
C LEU A 106 -3.28 8.20 1.49
N LEU A 107 -4.31 7.49 1.11
CA LEU A 107 -4.79 6.29 1.80
C LEU A 107 -5.63 5.43 0.86
N TYR A 108 -5.85 4.18 1.26
CA TYR A 108 -6.88 3.33 0.69
C TYR A 108 -8.02 3.16 1.71
N ALA A 109 -9.22 3.58 1.33
CA ALA A 109 -10.42 3.52 2.16
C ALA A 109 -11.34 2.38 1.75
N THR A 110 -11.93 1.70 2.72
CA THR A 110 -13.15 0.91 2.47
C THR A 110 -14.33 1.85 2.23
N GLU A 111 -15.37 1.37 1.54
CA GLU A 111 -16.62 2.16 1.37
C GLU A 111 -17.20 2.63 2.71
N ALA A 112 -17.11 1.82 3.75
CA ALA A 112 -17.56 2.19 5.09
C ALA A 112 -16.71 3.30 5.74
N GLY A 113 -15.42 3.35 5.42
CA GLY A 113 -14.49 4.37 5.93
C GLY A 113 -14.53 5.69 5.15
N ARG A 114 -14.89 5.65 3.86
CA ARG A 114 -14.92 6.78 2.94
C ARG A 114 -15.52 8.07 3.55
N PRO A 115 -16.71 8.05 4.19
CA PRO A 115 -17.32 9.29 4.70
C PRO A 115 -16.49 10.00 5.79
N VAL A 116 -15.63 9.28 6.51
CA VAL A 116 -14.71 9.88 7.49
C VAL A 116 -13.68 10.73 6.78
N TYR A 117 -13.09 10.22 5.72
CA TYR A 117 -12.02 10.89 4.98
C TYR A 117 -12.56 12.05 4.14
N GLU A 118 -13.72 11.89 3.50
CA GLU A 118 -14.38 12.98 2.75
C GLU A 118 -14.66 14.21 3.63
N ARG A 119 -15.12 14.00 4.87
CA ARG A 119 -15.32 15.11 5.83
C ARG A 119 -14.02 15.82 6.21
N LEU A 120 -12.88 15.17 6.07
CA LEU A 120 -11.55 15.74 6.30
C LEU A 120 -10.94 16.36 5.04
N GLY A 121 -11.68 16.39 3.93
CA GLY A 121 -11.26 16.98 2.67
C GLY A 121 -10.49 16.04 1.75
N PHE A 122 -10.46 14.74 2.04
CA PHE A 122 -9.93 13.77 1.07
C PHE A 122 -10.86 13.63 -0.11
N VAL A 123 -10.29 13.55 -1.31
CA VAL A 123 -10.99 13.29 -2.55
C VAL A 123 -10.68 11.88 -3.04
N CYS A 124 -11.68 11.20 -3.59
CA CYS A 124 -11.49 9.90 -4.22
C CYS A 124 -10.83 10.08 -5.58
N GLU A 125 -9.81 9.28 -5.87
CA GLU A 125 -9.09 9.29 -7.16
C GLU A 125 -9.41 8.06 -7.99
N GLU A 126 -9.34 6.87 -7.39
CA GLU A 126 -9.41 5.60 -8.11
C GLU A 126 -9.80 4.47 -7.15
N ARG A 127 -10.18 3.34 -7.72
CA ARG A 127 -10.43 2.09 -7.00
C ARG A 127 -9.31 1.10 -7.28
N ALA A 128 -8.75 0.48 -6.24
CA ALA A 128 -7.86 -0.67 -6.37
C ALA A 128 -8.61 -1.95 -6.01
N VAL A 129 -8.42 -2.99 -6.80
CA VAL A 129 -9.10 -4.28 -6.65
C VAL A 129 -8.07 -5.37 -6.38
N ALA A 130 -8.29 -6.13 -5.33
CA ALA A 130 -7.49 -7.32 -5.01
C ALA A 130 -8.08 -8.56 -5.71
N TRP A 131 -7.21 -9.32 -6.35
CA TRP A 131 -7.53 -10.53 -7.10
C TRP A 131 -6.65 -11.69 -6.64
N ARG A 132 -7.17 -12.91 -6.71
CA ARG A 132 -6.44 -14.13 -6.36
C ARG A 132 -6.62 -15.20 -7.42
N GLY A 133 -5.53 -15.80 -7.85
CA GLY A 133 -5.57 -16.87 -8.85
C GLY A 133 -4.19 -17.31 -9.29
N VAL A 134 -4.16 -18.08 -10.36
CA VAL A 134 -2.95 -18.53 -11.05
C VAL A 134 -3.00 -18.01 -12.49
N ALA A 135 -1.93 -17.35 -12.93
CA ALA A 135 -1.87 -16.81 -14.28
C ALA A 135 -1.85 -17.90 -15.34
N GLY A 136 -2.50 -17.59 -16.46
CA GLY A 136 -2.42 -18.36 -17.70
C GLY A 136 -1.32 -17.86 -18.63
N ALA A 137 -1.50 -18.10 -19.93
CA ALA A 137 -0.57 -17.63 -20.97
C ALA A 137 -0.48 -16.10 -20.99
N ALA A 138 0.71 -15.59 -21.25
CA ALA A 138 1.02 -14.18 -21.37
C ALA A 138 1.90 -13.91 -22.59
N PRO A 139 2.00 -12.64 -23.04
CA PRO A 139 2.93 -12.25 -24.08
C PRO A 139 4.37 -12.67 -23.75
N PRO A 140 5.15 -13.17 -24.71
CA PRO A 140 6.56 -13.50 -24.49
C PRO A 140 7.36 -12.20 -24.33
N VAL A 141 8.15 -12.13 -23.26
CA VAL A 141 9.11 -11.04 -23.02
C VAL A 141 10.42 -11.63 -22.47
N ASP A 142 11.53 -10.92 -22.66
CA ASP A 142 12.81 -11.30 -22.08
C ASP A 142 12.84 -10.92 -20.60
N LEU A 143 12.54 -11.89 -19.72
CA LEU A 143 12.55 -11.73 -18.26
C LEU A 143 13.97 -11.89 -17.72
N GLN A 144 14.41 -10.91 -16.99
CA GLN A 144 15.69 -10.87 -16.29
C GLN A 144 15.48 -10.94 -14.78
N ARG A 145 16.44 -11.50 -14.05
CA ARG A 145 16.42 -11.43 -12.58
C ARG A 145 16.84 -10.04 -12.14
N LEU A 146 16.07 -9.45 -11.23
CA LEU A 146 16.48 -8.25 -10.50
C LEU A 146 17.52 -8.59 -9.44
N GLY A 147 18.52 -7.71 -9.31
CA GLY A 147 19.52 -7.74 -8.27
C GLY A 147 19.80 -6.35 -7.69
N ASP A 148 20.63 -6.27 -6.67
CA ASP A 148 20.93 -5.00 -6.00
C ASP A 148 21.55 -3.95 -6.93
N GLY A 149 22.21 -4.36 -8.03
CA GLY A 149 22.71 -3.47 -9.09
C GLY A 149 21.60 -2.74 -9.89
N ASP A 150 20.37 -3.23 -9.85
CA ASP A 150 19.23 -2.65 -10.57
C ASP A 150 18.48 -1.59 -9.75
N ARG A 151 18.83 -1.42 -8.48
CA ARG A 151 18.07 -0.61 -7.51
C ARG A 151 17.80 0.81 -7.99
N GLN A 152 18.78 1.49 -8.57
CA GLN A 152 18.58 2.86 -9.06
C GLN A 152 17.62 2.93 -10.25
N ARG A 153 17.75 1.98 -11.19
CA ARG A 153 16.86 1.88 -12.36
C ARG A 153 15.43 1.58 -11.92
N LEU A 154 15.27 0.68 -10.95
CA LEU A 154 13.99 0.33 -10.36
C LEU A 154 13.34 1.55 -9.69
N LYS A 155 14.06 2.30 -8.84
CA LYS A 155 13.56 3.52 -8.18
C LYS A 155 13.11 4.57 -9.18
N ALA A 156 13.88 4.76 -10.26
CA ALA A 156 13.54 5.72 -11.30
C ALA A 156 12.23 5.35 -12.02
N LEU A 157 12.05 4.08 -12.38
CA LEU A 157 10.81 3.62 -13.00
C LEU A 157 9.63 3.65 -12.00
N ASP A 158 9.85 3.26 -10.75
CA ASP A 158 8.85 3.34 -9.70
C ASP A 158 8.34 4.77 -9.53
N GLN A 159 9.26 5.74 -9.44
CA GLN A 159 8.90 7.15 -9.34
C GLN A 159 8.14 7.65 -10.58
N THR A 160 8.52 7.20 -11.78
CA THR A 160 7.81 7.55 -13.01
C THR A 160 6.35 7.06 -12.96
N VAL A 161 6.12 5.83 -12.53
CA VAL A 161 4.78 5.22 -12.50
C VAL A 161 3.94 5.73 -11.34
N THR A 162 4.52 5.82 -10.14
CA THR A 162 3.78 6.20 -8.93
C THR A 162 3.69 7.70 -8.70
N GLY A 163 4.61 8.48 -9.30
CA GLY A 163 4.78 9.90 -9.01
C GLY A 163 5.36 10.17 -7.61
N GLU A 164 5.80 9.13 -6.89
CA GLU A 164 6.26 9.20 -5.51
C GLU A 164 7.73 8.76 -5.37
N ARG A 165 8.46 9.39 -4.46
CA ARG A 165 9.82 8.97 -4.10
C ARG A 165 9.75 7.98 -2.94
N ARG A 166 9.57 6.70 -3.27
CA ARG A 166 9.44 5.60 -2.29
C ARG A 166 10.76 4.89 -2.01
N ASP A 167 11.87 5.61 -2.11
CA ASP A 167 13.23 5.07 -1.94
C ASP A 167 13.38 4.27 -0.65
N ASN A 168 12.85 4.80 0.47
CA ASN A 168 12.91 4.16 1.77
C ASN A 168 12.19 2.81 1.85
N VAL A 169 11.08 2.63 1.11
CA VAL A 169 10.40 1.32 0.99
C VAL A 169 11.26 0.35 0.20
N LEU A 170 11.71 0.79 -0.98
CA LEU A 170 12.50 -0.06 -1.89
C LEU A 170 13.84 -0.46 -1.30
N ASP A 171 14.46 0.40 -0.47
CA ASP A 171 15.72 0.11 0.23
C ASP A 171 15.57 -0.92 1.36
N THR A 172 14.38 -1.07 1.94
CA THR A 172 14.14 -2.12 2.95
C THR A 172 14.05 -3.52 2.35
N ILE A 173 13.89 -3.65 1.03
CA ILE A 173 13.86 -4.94 0.33
C ILE A 173 15.30 -5.37 0.06
N HIS A 174 15.82 -6.26 0.94
CA HIS A 174 17.20 -6.75 0.83
C HIS A 174 17.30 -8.24 1.19
N PRO A 175 17.97 -9.07 0.35
CA PRO A 175 18.46 -8.71 -0.99
C PRO A 175 17.31 -8.37 -1.95
N LEU A 176 17.58 -7.50 -2.93
CA LEU A 176 16.59 -7.21 -3.96
C LEU A 176 16.35 -8.45 -4.81
N ALA A 177 15.15 -8.96 -4.80
CA ALA A 177 14.77 -10.15 -5.54
C ALA A 177 13.44 -9.93 -6.29
N GLY A 178 13.44 -10.23 -7.56
CA GLY A 178 12.29 -10.08 -8.43
C GLY A 178 12.63 -10.39 -9.89
N VAL A 179 11.76 -9.97 -10.78
CA VAL A 179 11.96 -10.07 -12.23
C VAL A 179 11.77 -8.70 -12.88
N ALA A 180 12.44 -8.49 -13.99
CA ALA A 180 12.35 -7.27 -14.77
C ALA A 180 12.37 -7.56 -16.27
N VAL A 181 11.95 -6.56 -17.05
CA VAL A 181 12.12 -6.49 -18.50
C VAL A 181 13.02 -5.30 -18.79
N GLY A 182 14.09 -5.53 -19.55
CA GLY A 182 15.03 -4.50 -19.96
C GLY A 182 14.42 -3.51 -20.97
N GLY A 183 15.10 -2.39 -21.19
CA GLY A 183 14.65 -1.33 -22.10
C GLY A 183 14.02 -0.14 -21.36
N GLY A 184 13.36 0.76 -22.13
CA GLY A 184 12.78 1.96 -21.55
C GLY A 184 13.79 3.05 -21.16
N PRO A 185 13.33 4.24 -20.76
CA PRO A 185 14.16 5.42 -20.54
C PRO A 185 15.12 5.28 -19.34
N HIS A 186 14.82 4.38 -18.40
CA HIS A 186 15.66 4.14 -17.21
C HIS A 186 16.39 2.79 -17.28
N GLY A 187 16.44 2.14 -18.47
CA GLY A 187 17.02 0.81 -18.66
C GLY A 187 16.13 -0.35 -18.19
N LEU A 188 14.92 -0.07 -17.71
CA LEU A 188 13.85 -1.02 -17.40
C LEU A 188 12.56 -0.59 -18.09
N ALA A 189 11.89 -1.54 -18.76
CA ALA A 189 10.53 -1.38 -19.28
C ALA A 189 9.47 -1.82 -18.26
N GLY A 190 9.88 -2.61 -17.27
CA GLY A 190 9.02 -3.02 -16.17
C GLY A 190 9.75 -3.87 -15.14
N TRP A 191 9.14 -4.01 -13.96
CA TRP A 191 9.63 -4.84 -12.86
C TRP A 191 8.48 -5.42 -12.05
N ALA A 192 8.73 -6.54 -11.38
CA ALA A 192 7.82 -7.17 -10.43
C ALA A 192 8.58 -7.66 -9.19
N ILE A 193 8.11 -7.30 -8.01
CA ILE A 193 8.67 -7.68 -6.72
C ILE A 193 7.54 -8.11 -5.77
N ALA A 194 7.64 -9.31 -5.24
CA ALA A 194 6.71 -9.79 -4.21
C ALA A 194 6.86 -8.97 -2.92
N SER A 195 5.74 -8.60 -2.32
CA SER A 195 5.74 -7.84 -1.06
C SER A 195 6.40 -8.65 0.06
N PRO A 196 7.48 -8.18 0.69
CA PRO A 196 8.06 -8.85 1.84
C PRO A 196 7.17 -8.78 3.09
N TRP A 197 6.21 -7.86 3.08
CA TRP A 197 5.22 -7.68 4.17
C TRP A 197 3.94 -8.49 3.97
N GLY A 198 3.85 -9.27 2.89
CA GLY A 198 2.62 -9.97 2.49
C GLY A 198 1.67 -9.07 1.70
N ALA A 199 0.51 -9.58 1.39
CA ALA A 199 -0.52 -9.07 0.50
C ALA A 199 -0.21 -9.27 -1.00
N GLY A 200 0.33 -8.29 -1.73
CA GLY A 200 0.45 -8.35 -3.18
C GLY A 200 1.87 -8.52 -3.71
N THR A 201 2.00 -8.41 -5.01
CA THR A 201 3.24 -8.19 -5.72
C THR A 201 3.16 -6.82 -6.37
N ALA A 202 4.15 -5.95 -6.12
CA ALA A 202 4.22 -4.67 -6.81
C ALA A 202 4.78 -4.88 -8.22
N ILE A 203 4.11 -4.30 -9.20
CA ILE A 203 4.45 -4.42 -10.62
C ILE A 203 4.25 -3.06 -11.27
N ALA A 204 5.31 -2.53 -11.86
CA ALA A 204 5.28 -1.34 -12.70
C ALA A 204 5.75 -1.70 -14.11
N ALA A 205 5.06 -1.21 -15.14
CA ALA A 205 5.42 -1.47 -16.52
C ALA A 205 4.97 -0.34 -17.43
N LEU A 206 5.82 -0.01 -18.41
CA LEU A 206 5.58 1.09 -19.36
C LEU A 206 4.58 0.71 -20.46
N THR A 207 4.40 -0.60 -20.72
CA THR A 207 3.47 -1.08 -21.74
C THR A 207 2.56 -2.19 -21.18
N PRO A 208 1.35 -2.35 -21.74
CA PRO A 208 0.43 -3.42 -21.35
C PRO A 208 1.04 -4.82 -21.48
N GLU A 209 1.76 -5.10 -22.56
CA GLU A 209 2.36 -6.41 -22.82
C GLU A 209 3.38 -6.76 -21.74
N THR A 210 4.27 -5.82 -21.41
CA THR A 210 5.26 -5.96 -20.34
C THR A 210 4.58 -6.21 -18.99
N GLY A 211 3.54 -5.44 -18.70
CA GLY A 211 2.81 -5.55 -17.45
C GLY A 211 2.13 -6.91 -17.26
N VAL A 212 1.42 -7.38 -18.30
CA VAL A 212 0.74 -8.68 -18.28
C VAL A 212 1.76 -9.83 -18.17
N ALA A 213 2.89 -9.74 -18.86
CA ALA A 213 3.95 -10.75 -18.76
C ALA A 213 4.54 -10.80 -17.34
N LEU A 214 4.77 -9.65 -16.69
CA LEU A 214 5.24 -9.58 -15.31
C LEU A 214 4.21 -10.11 -14.31
N MET A 215 2.91 -9.84 -14.52
CA MET A 215 1.84 -10.43 -13.73
C MET A 215 1.85 -11.96 -13.82
N ALA A 216 2.02 -12.50 -15.03
CA ALA A 216 2.11 -13.94 -15.25
C ALA A 216 3.34 -14.55 -14.57
N ALA A 217 4.50 -13.91 -14.67
CA ALA A 217 5.71 -14.35 -13.98
C ALA A 217 5.55 -14.34 -12.45
N ALA A 218 4.83 -13.36 -11.92
CA ALA A 218 4.59 -13.23 -10.48
C ALA A 218 3.58 -14.23 -9.92
N THR A 219 2.64 -14.71 -10.73
CA THR A 219 1.50 -15.53 -10.26
C THR A 219 1.29 -16.83 -11.04
N GLY A 220 2.19 -17.18 -11.97
CA GLY A 220 2.14 -18.42 -12.77
C GLY A 220 2.66 -19.67 -12.05
N GLY A 221 2.96 -19.59 -10.76
CA GLY A 221 3.42 -20.73 -9.96
C GLY A 221 2.28 -21.69 -9.57
N PRO A 222 2.62 -22.79 -8.86
CA PRO A 222 1.63 -23.81 -8.48
C PRO A 222 0.62 -23.33 -7.43
N ALA A 223 0.91 -22.26 -6.72
CA ALA A 223 0.02 -21.68 -5.72
C ALA A 223 -0.61 -20.39 -6.22
N ALA A 224 -1.88 -20.16 -5.84
CA ALA A 224 -2.59 -18.94 -6.19
C ALA A 224 -1.92 -17.71 -5.57
N GLY A 225 -1.51 -16.77 -6.42
CA GLY A 225 -0.97 -15.47 -6.04
C GLY A 225 -2.04 -14.41 -5.83
N THR A 226 -1.67 -13.30 -5.20
CA THR A 226 -2.54 -12.13 -5.03
C THR A 226 -1.95 -10.93 -5.78
N LEU A 227 -2.78 -10.29 -6.60
CA LEU A 227 -2.49 -9.02 -7.25
C LEU A 227 -3.52 -7.98 -6.82
N ILE A 228 -3.05 -6.77 -6.56
CA ILE A 228 -3.89 -5.63 -6.24
C ILE A 228 -3.65 -4.61 -7.34
N VAL A 229 -4.65 -4.31 -8.16
CA VAL A 229 -4.48 -3.46 -9.35
C VAL A 229 -5.47 -2.29 -9.33
N PRO A 230 -5.09 -1.11 -9.84
CA PRO A 230 -6.03 -0.02 -10.10
C PRO A 230 -7.09 -0.46 -11.13
N ASP A 231 -8.36 -0.15 -10.87
CA ASP A 231 -9.47 -0.60 -11.73
C ASP A 231 -9.40 0.01 -13.14
N VAL A 232 -8.80 1.19 -13.26
CA VAL A 232 -8.55 1.86 -14.53
C VAL A 232 -7.45 1.18 -15.39
N ASN A 233 -6.63 0.30 -14.81
CA ASN A 233 -5.71 -0.52 -15.59
C ASN A 233 -6.47 -1.67 -16.28
N HIS A 234 -7.12 -1.33 -17.40
CA HIS A 234 -7.95 -2.28 -18.14
C HIS A 234 -7.15 -3.49 -18.64
N ALA A 235 -5.90 -3.30 -19.06
CA ALA A 235 -5.05 -4.40 -19.52
C ALA A 235 -4.81 -5.43 -18.41
N ALA A 236 -4.52 -4.98 -17.19
CA ALA A 236 -4.39 -5.86 -16.03
C ALA A 236 -5.72 -6.54 -15.70
N ALA A 237 -6.82 -5.79 -15.64
CA ALA A 237 -8.13 -6.32 -15.30
C ALA A 237 -8.62 -7.37 -16.32
N ASP A 238 -8.39 -7.16 -17.61
CA ASP A 238 -8.77 -8.08 -18.67
C ASP A 238 -7.94 -9.37 -18.63
N ALA A 239 -6.63 -9.28 -18.40
CA ALA A 239 -5.77 -10.44 -18.19
C ALA A 239 -6.23 -11.28 -16.99
N LEU A 240 -6.53 -10.63 -15.84
CA LEU A 240 -7.00 -11.32 -14.64
C LEU A 240 -8.32 -12.03 -14.85
N ARG A 241 -9.26 -11.41 -15.59
CA ARG A 241 -10.55 -12.06 -15.98
C ARG A 241 -10.31 -13.25 -16.91
N ALA A 242 -9.46 -13.09 -17.93
CA ALA A 242 -9.11 -14.17 -18.86
C ALA A 242 -8.46 -15.36 -18.14
N TRP A 243 -7.64 -15.12 -17.14
CA TRP A 243 -7.03 -16.15 -16.30
C TRP A 243 -7.94 -16.65 -15.17
N ARG A 244 -9.19 -16.17 -15.09
CA ARG A 244 -10.21 -16.57 -14.11
C ARG A 244 -9.78 -16.30 -12.65
N PHE A 245 -9.04 -15.22 -12.42
CA PHE A 245 -8.80 -14.76 -11.06
C PHE A 245 -10.11 -14.39 -10.36
N VAL A 246 -10.18 -14.70 -9.07
CA VAL A 246 -11.32 -14.36 -8.21
C VAL A 246 -11.07 -12.99 -7.56
N ARG A 247 -12.04 -12.11 -7.69
CA ARG A 247 -12.05 -10.83 -6.98
C ARG A 247 -12.26 -11.07 -5.49
N LEU A 248 -11.40 -10.48 -4.63
CA LEU A 248 -11.47 -10.62 -3.18
C LEU A 248 -12.17 -9.43 -2.54
N ASN A 249 -11.56 -8.27 -2.64
CA ASN A 249 -12.04 -7.01 -2.08
C ASN A 249 -11.50 -5.85 -2.89
N ASP A 250 -11.98 -4.66 -2.58
CA ASP A 250 -11.50 -3.42 -3.17
C ASP A 250 -11.34 -2.33 -2.10
N ALA A 251 -10.65 -1.25 -2.49
CA ALA A 251 -10.50 -0.06 -1.68
C ALA A 251 -10.37 1.17 -2.57
N LEU A 252 -10.84 2.30 -2.08
CA LEU A 252 -10.77 3.59 -2.76
C LEU A 252 -9.46 4.30 -2.42
N ARG A 253 -8.64 4.59 -3.44
CA ARG A 253 -7.51 5.50 -3.28
C ARG A 253 -8.05 6.90 -3.07
N MET A 254 -7.67 7.52 -1.95
CA MET A 254 -8.10 8.87 -1.62
C MET A 254 -6.90 9.76 -1.32
N ARG A 255 -7.02 11.04 -1.61
CA ARG A 255 -5.97 12.05 -1.53
C ARG A 255 -6.42 13.31 -0.79
N LEU A 256 -5.54 13.82 0.08
CA LEU A 256 -5.64 15.13 0.70
C LEU A 256 -4.41 15.96 0.32
N GLY A 257 -4.61 17.05 -0.42
CA GLY A 257 -3.55 17.92 -0.93
C GLY A 257 -3.43 17.89 -2.46
N PRO A 258 -2.32 18.40 -3.05
CA PRO A 258 -2.11 18.43 -4.49
C PRO A 258 -2.13 17.04 -5.13
N ALA A 259 -2.50 16.96 -6.42
CA ALA A 259 -2.40 15.71 -7.17
C ALA A 259 -0.96 15.26 -7.31
N VAL A 260 -0.77 13.94 -7.29
CA VAL A 260 0.51 13.28 -7.57
C VAL A 260 0.48 12.85 -9.04
N PRO A 261 1.58 12.99 -9.81
CA PRO A 261 1.63 12.54 -11.20
C PRO A 261 1.71 11.00 -11.27
N TRP A 262 0.64 10.35 -10.85
CA TRP A 262 0.48 8.90 -10.82
C TRP A 262 -0.05 8.38 -12.15
N HIS A 263 0.50 7.27 -12.64
CA HIS A 263 0.11 6.58 -13.86
C HIS A 263 -0.51 5.22 -13.50
N PRO A 264 -1.78 5.17 -13.08
CA PRO A 264 -2.43 3.93 -12.64
C PRO A 264 -2.50 2.87 -13.74
N GLU A 265 -2.57 3.28 -15.02
CA GLU A 265 -2.56 2.39 -16.18
C GLU A 265 -1.23 1.65 -16.38
N GLN A 266 -0.14 2.14 -15.75
CA GLN A 266 1.20 1.52 -15.75
C GLN A 266 1.48 0.73 -14.46
N GLN A 267 0.56 0.74 -13.51
CA GLN A 267 0.67 0.01 -12.24
C GLN A 267 -0.12 -1.30 -12.31
N PHE A 268 0.56 -2.40 -12.55
CA PHE A 268 -0.01 -3.75 -12.70
C PHE A 268 -0.08 -4.53 -11.38
N GLY A 269 0.43 -3.96 -10.30
CA GLY A 269 0.37 -4.52 -8.96
C GLY A 269 0.84 -3.55 -7.89
N LEU A 270 0.24 -3.63 -6.71
CA LEU A 270 0.62 -2.90 -5.51
C LEU A 270 1.28 -3.85 -4.51
N PHE A 271 2.20 -3.35 -3.68
CA PHE A 271 2.69 -4.10 -2.52
C PHE A 271 1.55 -4.44 -1.56
N ASN A 272 0.68 -3.48 -1.29
CA ASN A 272 -0.44 -3.61 -0.37
C ASN A 272 -1.36 -2.36 -0.45
N LEU A 273 -2.45 -2.35 0.35
CA LEU A 273 -3.38 -1.23 0.49
C LEU A 273 -3.02 -0.29 1.67
N PHE A 274 -1.79 -0.29 2.17
CA PHE A 274 -1.39 0.57 3.28
C PHE A 274 -0.46 1.70 2.83
N TRP A 275 0.39 1.46 1.84
CA TRP A 275 1.29 2.46 1.25
C TRP A 275 1.58 2.22 -0.24
N GLY A 276 0.66 1.57 -0.98
CA GLY A 276 0.72 1.41 -2.43
C GLY A 276 1.66 0.32 -2.97
#